data_4525fe330f69ab7e2bb8344be9b0bb19
#
_entry.id   4525fe330f69ab7e2bb8344be9b0bb19
#
_cell.length_a   1.000
_cell.length_b   1.000
_cell.length_c   1.000
_cell.angle_alpha   90.00
_cell.angle_beta   90.00
_cell.angle_gamma   90.00
#
_symmetry.space_group_name_H-M   'P 1'
#
loop_
_entity.id
_entity.type
_entity.pdbx_description
1 polymer ?
#
loop_
_entity_poly.entity_id
_entity_poly.type
_entity_poly.pdbx_seq_one_letter_code
_entity_poly.pdbx_strand_id
1 'polypeptide(L)'
;DFYAIWMEERGLWSTDEQDALQLIDKELDIYAKENKEKFDAHVKVLHMWDAESGMIDSWHKYCQKQMRDNFHTLDDKLIFSNTDTTKEDYASKRLNYPLEQGSIAAYDKLMSTLYSEEERRKLEWAIGSIVTGDSKHIQKFLVLYGGPGTGKSTILNIIQDLFEGYYSVFDAKALGSTSNAFALEAFKHNPLVAIQHDGDLSKIE
;
A
#
# COMPACT_ATOMS: atom_id res chain seq x y z
N ASP A 1 -3.17 15.42 1.25
CA ASP A 1 -1.91 15.63 0.52
C ASP A 1 -0.81 14.87 1.25
N PHE A 2 -0.03 14.09 0.53
CA PHE A 2 1.12 13.41 1.09
C PHE A 2 2.34 13.60 0.18
N TYR A 3 3.50 13.44 0.71
CA TYR A 3 4.75 13.36 -0.02
C TYR A 3 5.40 12.02 0.28
N ALA A 4 6.23 11.57 -0.65
CA ALA A 4 7.00 10.36 -0.48
C ALA A 4 8.45 10.62 -0.83
N ILE A 5 9.35 9.90 -0.18
CA ILE A 5 10.79 10.00 -0.35
C ILE A 5 11.35 8.64 -0.70
N TRP A 6 12.23 8.58 -1.68
CA TRP A 6 12.89 7.34 -2.06
C TRP A 6 13.97 6.96 -1.05
N MET A 7 13.84 5.74 -0.51
CA MET A 7 14.79 5.15 0.42
C MET A 7 15.65 4.12 -0.33
N GLU A 8 16.85 4.52 -0.72
CA GLU A 8 17.78 3.70 -1.51
C GLU A 8 18.05 2.33 -0.86
N GLU A 9 18.23 2.32 0.46
CA GLU A 9 18.52 1.12 1.24
C GLU A 9 17.38 0.10 1.25
N ARG A 10 16.14 0.57 1.12
CA ARG A 10 14.94 -0.28 1.12
C ARG A 10 14.46 -0.61 -0.29
N GLY A 11 14.86 0.20 -1.30
CA GLY A 11 14.31 0.16 -2.63
C GLY A 11 12.80 0.46 -2.65
N LEU A 12 12.34 1.35 -1.80
CA LEU A 12 10.93 1.71 -1.63
C LEU A 12 10.76 3.19 -1.34
N TRP A 13 9.61 3.73 -1.70
CA TRP A 13 9.19 5.05 -1.28
C TRP A 13 8.66 5.03 0.15
N SER A 14 9.15 5.91 1.01
CA SER A 14 8.58 6.12 2.34
C SER A 14 7.60 7.29 2.32
N THR A 15 6.45 7.11 2.96
CA THR A 15 5.46 8.15 3.22
C THR A 15 5.53 8.65 4.66
N ASP A 16 6.52 8.21 5.43
CA ASP A 16 6.75 8.64 6.80
C ASP A 16 7.47 10.01 6.79
N GLU A 17 6.87 10.98 7.47
CA GLU A 17 7.44 12.31 7.63
C GLU A 17 8.80 12.28 8.31
N GLN A 18 9.00 11.38 9.27
CA GLN A 18 10.26 11.27 10.00
C GLN A 18 11.41 10.84 9.08
N ASP A 19 11.16 9.93 8.13
CA ASP A 19 12.17 9.54 7.14
C ASP A 19 12.58 10.74 6.28
N ALA A 20 11.63 11.61 5.92
CA ALA A 20 11.91 12.82 5.15
C ALA A 20 12.73 13.84 5.94
N LEU A 21 12.36 14.10 7.20
CA LEU A 21 13.08 15.03 8.07
C LEU A 21 14.52 14.56 8.34
N GLN A 22 14.71 13.27 8.61
CA GLN A 22 16.04 12.69 8.82
C GLN A 22 16.94 12.79 7.59
N LEU A 23 16.37 12.59 6.38
CA LEU A 23 17.16 12.74 5.16
C LEU A 23 17.59 14.20 4.96
N ILE A 24 16.71 15.16 5.22
CA ILE A 24 17.05 16.58 5.12
C ILE A 24 18.17 16.94 6.09
N ASP A 25 18.10 16.49 7.33
CA ASP A 25 19.14 16.75 8.32
C ASP A 25 20.48 16.15 7.91
N LYS A 26 20.47 14.93 7.38
CA LYS A 26 21.67 14.29 6.82
C LYS A 26 22.29 15.08 5.67
N GLU A 27 21.46 15.56 4.74
CA GLU A 27 21.93 16.39 3.61
C GLU A 27 22.48 17.75 4.08
N LEU A 28 21.88 18.36 5.10
CA LEU A 28 22.38 19.59 5.71
C LEU A 28 23.75 19.39 6.36
N ASP A 29 23.98 18.27 7.03
CA ASP A 29 25.28 17.92 7.61
C ASP A 29 26.35 17.73 6.54
N ILE A 30 26.01 17.02 5.46
CA ILE A 30 26.89 16.83 4.30
C ILE A 30 27.26 18.20 3.70
N TYR A 31 26.27 19.06 3.47
CA TYR A 31 26.47 20.41 2.94
C TYR A 31 27.40 21.25 3.82
N ALA A 32 27.17 21.22 5.14
CA ALA A 32 28.02 21.94 6.10
C ALA A 32 29.49 21.47 6.06
N LYS A 33 29.68 20.13 6.00
CA LYS A 33 31.01 19.51 5.92
C LYS A 33 31.72 19.87 4.63
N GLU A 34 31.07 19.73 3.49
CA GLU A 34 31.67 20.07 2.18
C GLU A 34 32.06 21.52 2.06
N ASN A 35 31.25 22.45 2.60
CA ASN A 35 31.61 23.87 2.59
C ASN A 35 32.78 24.19 3.49
N LYS A 36 32.93 23.51 4.64
CA LYS A 36 34.08 23.63 5.50
C LYS A 36 35.36 23.15 4.80
N GLU A 37 35.30 21.99 4.15
CA GLU A 37 36.44 21.40 3.44
C GLU A 37 36.87 22.22 2.21
N LYS A 38 35.88 22.71 1.44
CA LYS A 38 36.12 23.36 0.15
C LYS A 38 36.49 24.83 0.27
N PHE A 39 35.91 25.53 1.23
CA PHE A 39 36.04 27.01 1.34
C PHE A 39 36.58 27.48 2.69
N ASP A 40 36.98 26.57 3.57
CA ASP A 40 37.32 26.87 4.98
C ASP A 40 36.23 27.72 5.68
N ALA A 41 34.96 27.50 5.25
CA ALA A 41 33.82 28.27 5.72
C ALA A 41 33.04 27.47 6.78
N HIS A 42 32.75 28.12 7.88
CA HIS A 42 31.90 27.55 8.92
C HIS A 42 30.42 27.87 8.64
N VAL A 43 29.70 26.89 8.10
CA VAL A 43 28.25 27.02 7.83
C VAL A 43 27.48 26.45 9.02
N LYS A 44 26.69 27.31 9.66
CA LYS A 44 25.74 26.86 10.70
C LYS A 44 24.46 26.38 10.01
N VAL A 45 24.15 25.11 10.18
CA VAL A 45 22.86 24.52 9.72
C VAL A 45 21.87 24.47 10.88
N LEU A 46 20.59 24.55 10.56
CA LEU A 46 19.51 24.32 11.49
C LEU A 46 18.81 23.01 11.10
N HIS A 47 18.92 22.01 11.95
CA HIS A 47 18.31 20.72 11.70
C HIS A 47 16.78 20.78 11.85
N MET A 48 16.07 19.93 11.12
CA MET A 48 14.60 19.93 11.10
C MET A 48 13.99 19.55 12.44
N TRP A 49 14.65 18.70 13.20
CA TRP A 49 14.22 18.32 14.55
C TRP A 49 14.33 19.46 15.58
N ASP A 50 15.18 20.46 15.34
CA ASP A 50 15.32 21.68 16.14
C ASP A 50 14.43 22.84 15.61
N ALA A 51 13.77 22.62 14.47
CA ALA A 51 12.98 23.66 13.82
C ALA A 51 11.69 23.94 14.59
N GLU A 52 11.31 25.21 14.68
CA GLU A 52 10.00 25.59 15.18
C GLU A 52 8.89 25.10 14.22
N SER A 53 7.68 24.83 14.74
CA SER A 53 6.56 24.32 13.96
C SER A 53 6.22 25.16 12.72
N GLY A 54 6.36 26.49 12.81
CA GLY A 54 6.14 27.38 11.69
C GLY A 54 7.14 27.23 10.53
N MET A 55 8.37 26.72 10.82
CA MET A 55 9.36 26.42 9.79
C MET A 55 9.01 25.11 9.06
N ILE A 56 8.56 24.10 9.80
CA ILE A 56 8.09 22.83 9.24
C ILE A 56 6.86 23.06 8.33
N ASP A 57 5.90 23.87 8.77
CA ASP A 57 4.74 24.25 7.95
C ASP A 57 5.15 24.99 6.66
N SER A 58 6.14 25.86 6.74
CA SER A 58 6.66 26.58 5.57
C SER A 58 7.37 25.64 4.59
N TRP A 59 8.10 24.67 5.11
CA TRP A 59 8.73 23.62 4.30
C TRP A 59 7.68 22.74 3.63
N HIS A 60 6.62 22.30 4.33
CA HIS A 60 5.51 21.54 3.74
C HIS A 60 4.87 22.30 2.58
N LYS A 61 4.56 23.58 2.76
CA LYS A 61 3.99 24.43 1.69
C LYS A 61 4.93 24.56 0.49
N TYR A 62 6.23 24.65 0.73
CA TYR A 62 7.24 24.67 -0.33
C TYR A 62 7.26 23.34 -1.09
N CYS A 63 7.31 22.20 -0.40
CA CYS A 63 7.26 20.88 -1.01
C CYS A 63 6.00 20.66 -1.84
N GLN A 64 4.82 21.02 -1.32
CA GLN A 64 3.56 20.93 -2.04
C GLN A 64 3.59 21.75 -3.34
N LYS A 65 4.16 22.96 -3.29
CA LYS A 65 4.31 23.80 -4.48
C LYS A 65 5.25 23.19 -5.51
N GLN A 66 6.36 22.60 -5.09
CA GLN A 66 7.34 21.97 -5.99
C GLN A 66 6.82 20.67 -6.62
N MET A 67 6.01 19.91 -5.87
CA MET A 67 5.47 18.62 -6.31
C MET A 67 4.14 18.72 -7.08
N ARG A 68 3.57 19.93 -7.22
CA ARG A 68 2.24 20.14 -7.81
C ARG A 68 2.03 19.45 -9.16
N ASP A 69 3.07 19.41 -9.97
CA ASP A 69 3.01 18.88 -11.34
C ASP A 69 3.61 17.45 -11.45
N ASN A 70 4.05 16.87 -10.33
CA ASN A 70 4.70 15.56 -10.24
C ASN A 70 3.93 14.62 -9.28
N PHE A 71 2.63 14.49 -9.53
CA PHE A 71 1.79 13.59 -8.74
C PHE A 71 1.78 12.19 -9.34
N HIS A 72 2.12 11.20 -8.50
CA HIS A 72 2.02 9.77 -8.85
C HIS A 72 1.28 9.05 -7.73
N THR A 73 0.46 8.06 -8.10
CA THR A 73 -0.11 7.11 -7.14
C THR A 73 0.96 6.11 -6.72
N LEU A 74 0.96 5.71 -5.45
CA LEU A 74 1.82 4.65 -4.96
C LEU A 74 1.06 3.32 -4.95
N ASP A 75 1.84 2.23 -5.04
CA ASP A 75 1.36 0.86 -4.83
C ASP A 75 0.28 0.39 -5.81
N ASP A 76 0.36 0.85 -7.06
CA ASP A 76 -0.52 0.37 -8.13
C ASP A 76 -0.21 -1.08 -8.57
N LYS A 77 0.91 -1.63 -8.11
CA LYS A 77 1.37 -2.99 -8.40
C LYS A 77 1.78 -3.71 -7.12
N LEU A 78 1.65 -5.04 -7.13
CA LEU A 78 2.25 -5.88 -6.10
C LEU A 78 3.76 -5.96 -6.27
N ILE A 79 4.49 -5.80 -5.19
CA ILE A 79 5.94 -6.01 -5.13
C ILE A 79 6.21 -7.20 -4.20
N PHE A 80 6.85 -8.23 -4.72
CA PHE A 80 7.25 -9.42 -3.95
C PHE A 80 8.64 -9.23 -3.33
N SER A 81 8.97 -10.01 -2.30
CA SER A 81 10.25 -9.88 -1.59
C SER A 81 11.48 -10.06 -2.48
N ASN A 82 11.35 -10.83 -3.56
CA ASN A 82 12.39 -11.08 -4.55
C ASN A 82 12.32 -10.18 -5.81
N THR A 83 11.51 -9.12 -5.78
CA THR A 83 11.42 -8.17 -6.88
C THR A 83 12.36 -7.00 -6.64
N ASP A 84 13.28 -6.75 -7.57
CA ASP A 84 14.06 -5.52 -7.58
C ASP A 84 13.17 -4.33 -7.97
N THR A 85 13.31 -3.25 -7.25
CA THR A 85 12.50 -2.04 -7.44
C THR A 85 13.36 -0.82 -7.72
N THR A 86 12.82 0.10 -8.49
CA THR A 86 13.39 1.39 -8.84
C THR A 86 12.44 2.52 -8.43
N LYS A 87 12.87 3.75 -8.55
CA LYS A 87 12.03 4.94 -8.27
C LYS A 87 10.76 4.98 -9.11
N GLU A 88 10.83 4.48 -10.34
CA GLU A 88 9.75 4.47 -11.32
C GLU A 88 8.65 3.44 -11.03
N ASP A 89 8.89 2.51 -10.11
CA ASP A 89 7.87 1.54 -9.68
C ASP A 89 6.86 2.14 -8.71
N TYR A 90 7.14 3.30 -8.14
CA TYR A 90 6.28 4.03 -7.19
C TYR A 90 5.68 3.13 -6.10
N ALA A 91 6.52 2.25 -5.55
CA ALA A 91 6.13 1.29 -4.52
C ALA A 91 6.54 1.77 -3.13
N SER A 92 5.62 1.77 -2.17
CA SER A 92 5.89 2.07 -0.76
C SER A 92 5.91 0.82 0.13
N LYS A 93 5.48 -0.30 -0.38
CA LYS A 93 5.36 -1.58 0.35
C LYS A 93 5.80 -2.75 -0.50
N ARG A 94 6.09 -3.85 0.18
CA ARG A 94 6.55 -5.09 -0.41
C ARG A 94 5.94 -6.25 0.37
N LEU A 95 5.49 -7.29 -0.33
CA LEU A 95 5.09 -8.54 0.30
C LEU A 95 6.31 -9.20 0.95
N ASN A 96 6.10 -9.87 2.07
CA ASN A 96 7.18 -10.50 2.86
C ASN A 96 7.64 -11.87 2.31
N TYR A 97 7.08 -12.33 1.19
CA TYR A 97 7.38 -13.60 0.54
C TYR A 97 7.71 -13.41 -0.94
N PRO A 98 8.52 -14.32 -1.54
CA PRO A 98 8.89 -14.28 -2.95
C PRO A 98 7.78 -14.80 -3.86
N LEU A 99 7.77 -14.35 -5.11
CA LEU A 99 7.02 -15.01 -6.17
C LEU A 99 7.91 -16.10 -6.77
N GLU A 100 7.64 -17.35 -6.40
CA GLU A 100 8.41 -18.51 -6.85
C GLU A 100 7.55 -19.78 -6.90
N GLN A 101 8.05 -20.80 -7.57
CA GLN A 101 7.41 -22.11 -7.57
C GLN A 101 7.65 -22.82 -6.24
N GLY A 102 6.57 -23.36 -5.69
CA GLY A 102 6.60 -24.09 -4.42
C GLY A 102 5.58 -25.23 -4.38
N SER A 103 5.56 -25.97 -3.28
CA SER A 103 4.56 -27.01 -3.06
C SER A 103 3.21 -26.39 -2.71
N ILE A 104 2.19 -26.71 -3.48
CA ILE A 104 0.80 -26.29 -3.24
C ILE A 104 -0.07 -27.39 -2.62
N ALA A 105 0.54 -28.50 -2.14
CA ALA A 105 -0.20 -29.67 -1.66
C ALA A 105 -1.20 -29.37 -0.53
N ALA A 106 -0.84 -28.48 0.41
CA ALA A 106 -1.74 -28.07 1.48
C ALA A 106 -2.92 -27.24 0.95
N TYR A 107 -2.65 -26.33 0.03
CA TYR A 107 -3.66 -25.55 -0.66
C TYR A 107 -4.61 -26.43 -1.48
N ASP A 108 -4.08 -27.35 -2.29
CA ASP A 108 -4.87 -28.29 -3.08
C ASP A 108 -5.80 -29.13 -2.22
N LYS A 109 -5.31 -29.65 -1.08
CA LYS A 109 -6.13 -30.39 -0.13
C LYS A 109 -7.24 -29.54 0.46
N LEU A 110 -6.97 -28.31 0.83
CA LEU A 110 -7.95 -27.38 1.37
C LEU A 110 -9.02 -27.07 0.33
N MET A 111 -8.61 -26.67 -0.87
CA MET A 111 -9.52 -26.25 -1.94
C MET A 111 -10.40 -27.40 -2.42
N SER A 112 -9.85 -28.59 -2.60
CA SER A 112 -10.63 -29.78 -3.00
C SER A 112 -11.64 -30.23 -1.94
N THR A 113 -11.42 -29.87 -0.67
CA THR A 113 -12.35 -30.17 0.43
C THR A 113 -13.51 -29.17 0.49
N LEU A 114 -13.26 -27.90 0.18
CA LEU A 114 -14.21 -26.81 0.37
C LEU A 114 -15.02 -26.46 -0.89
N TYR A 115 -14.43 -26.62 -2.07
CA TYR A 115 -14.96 -26.09 -3.32
C TYR A 115 -14.94 -27.12 -4.45
N SER A 116 -15.93 -27.01 -5.34
CA SER A 116 -15.88 -27.70 -6.63
C SER A 116 -14.74 -27.14 -7.50
N GLU A 117 -14.34 -27.90 -8.52
CA GLU A 117 -13.29 -27.45 -9.45
C GLU A 117 -13.64 -26.14 -10.17
N GLU A 118 -14.92 -25.94 -10.49
CA GLU A 118 -15.39 -24.70 -11.12
C GLU A 118 -15.29 -23.50 -10.19
N GLU A 119 -15.71 -23.64 -8.93
CA GLU A 119 -15.62 -22.58 -7.92
C GLU A 119 -14.16 -22.25 -7.62
N ARG A 120 -13.32 -23.27 -7.49
CA ARG A 120 -11.88 -23.12 -7.31
C ARG A 120 -11.26 -22.30 -8.44
N ARG A 121 -11.56 -22.61 -9.70
CA ARG A 121 -11.07 -21.87 -10.86
C ARG A 121 -11.49 -20.39 -10.83
N LYS A 122 -12.73 -20.10 -10.44
CA LYS A 122 -13.21 -18.72 -10.30
C LYS A 122 -12.44 -17.96 -9.23
N LEU A 123 -12.15 -18.60 -8.10
CA LEU A 123 -11.39 -18.01 -7.00
C LEU A 123 -9.93 -17.76 -7.41
N GLU A 124 -9.29 -18.76 -8.00
CA GLU A 124 -7.90 -18.65 -8.47
C GLU A 124 -7.76 -17.59 -9.58
N TRP A 125 -8.76 -17.50 -10.47
CA TRP A 125 -8.82 -16.45 -11.47
C TRP A 125 -8.91 -15.05 -10.82
N ALA A 126 -9.74 -14.89 -9.79
CA ALA A 126 -9.87 -13.61 -9.08
C ALA A 126 -8.56 -13.22 -8.40
N ILE A 127 -7.91 -14.16 -7.71
CA ILE A 127 -6.59 -13.94 -7.08
C ILE A 127 -5.54 -13.60 -8.16
N GLY A 128 -5.51 -14.36 -9.25
CA GLY A 128 -4.59 -14.12 -10.37
C GLY A 128 -4.77 -12.73 -10.99
N SER A 129 -6.01 -12.23 -11.09
CA SER A 129 -6.29 -10.89 -11.63
C SER A 129 -5.72 -9.76 -10.77
N ILE A 130 -5.57 -9.97 -9.47
CA ILE A 130 -4.92 -9.02 -8.57
C ILE A 130 -3.41 -9.05 -8.82
N VAL A 131 -2.82 -10.25 -8.90
CA VAL A 131 -1.38 -10.43 -9.13
C VAL A 131 -0.93 -9.83 -10.47
N THR A 132 -1.74 -9.97 -11.52
CA THR A 132 -1.42 -9.41 -12.85
C THR A 132 -1.75 -7.93 -12.99
N GLY A 133 -2.49 -7.34 -12.04
CA GLY A 133 -2.95 -5.95 -12.12
C GLY A 133 -4.14 -5.72 -13.06
N ASP A 134 -4.75 -6.80 -13.59
CA ASP A 134 -5.85 -6.71 -14.55
C ASP A 134 -7.21 -6.40 -13.92
N SER A 135 -7.32 -6.41 -12.60
CA SER A 135 -8.57 -6.21 -11.86
C SER A 135 -9.30 -4.91 -12.25
N LYS A 136 -8.56 -3.85 -12.53
CA LYS A 136 -9.12 -2.55 -12.97
C LYS A 136 -9.85 -2.66 -14.33
N HIS A 137 -9.40 -3.52 -15.22
CA HIS A 137 -10.01 -3.75 -16.55
C HIS A 137 -11.18 -4.72 -16.48
N ILE A 138 -11.12 -5.68 -15.56
CA ILE A 138 -12.15 -6.71 -15.38
C ILE A 138 -13.43 -6.11 -14.79
N GLN A 139 -13.37 -5.14 -13.89
CA GLN A 139 -14.49 -4.42 -13.28
C GLN A 139 -15.54 -5.37 -12.67
N LYS A 140 -15.09 -6.40 -11.98
CA LYS A 140 -15.96 -7.38 -11.30
C LYS A 140 -15.53 -7.53 -9.85
N PHE A 141 -16.47 -7.92 -9.02
CA PHE A 141 -16.22 -8.31 -7.63
C PHE A 141 -16.64 -9.75 -7.41
N LEU A 142 -15.96 -10.41 -6.47
CA LEU A 142 -16.25 -11.78 -6.08
C LEU A 142 -17.19 -11.78 -4.88
N VAL A 143 -18.26 -12.57 -4.95
CA VAL A 143 -19.17 -12.80 -3.84
C VAL A 143 -19.07 -14.27 -3.40
N LEU A 144 -18.66 -14.48 -2.16
CA LEU A 144 -18.67 -15.79 -1.51
C LEU A 144 -20.03 -15.98 -0.81
N TYR A 145 -20.88 -16.83 -1.39
CA TYR A 145 -22.21 -17.11 -0.86
C TYR A 145 -22.30 -18.55 -0.35
N GLY A 146 -22.98 -18.76 0.76
CA GLY A 146 -23.19 -20.10 1.32
C GLY A 146 -23.51 -20.08 2.81
N GLY A 147 -23.94 -21.22 3.34
CA GLY A 147 -24.24 -21.39 4.77
C GLY A 147 -23.04 -21.24 5.69
N PRO A 148 -23.22 -21.24 7.01
CA PRO A 148 -22.12 -21.25 7.97
C PRO A 148 -21.26 -22.52 7.81
N GLY A 149 -19.97 -22.43 8.08
CA GLY A 149 -19.04 -23.56 8.02
C GLY A 149 -18.57 -23.98 6.60
N THR A 150 -18.90 -23.23 5.55
CA THR A 150 -18.49 -23.54 4.16
C THR A 150 -17.14 -22.98 3.74
N GLY A 151 -16.31 -22.53 4.69
CA GLY A 151 -14.94 -22.09 4.42
C GLY A 151 -14.79 -20.65 3.90
N LYS A 152 -15.87 -19.84 3.81
CA LYS A 152 -15.81 -18.47 3.30
C LYS A 152 -14.80 -17.61 4.05
N SER A 153 -14.87 -17.57 5.38
CA SER A 153 -13.93 -16.80 6.20
C SER A 153 -12.50 -17.32 6.10
N THR A 154 -12.34 -18.64 5.95
CA THR A 154 -11.01 -19.26 5.75
C THR A 154 -10.34 -18.71 4.49
N ILE A 155 -11.08 -18.65 3.38
CA ILE A 155 -10.56 -18.12 2.12
C ILE A 155 -10.29 -16.61 2.22
N LEU A 156 -11.19 -15.84 2.84
CA LEU A 156 -10.95 -14.40 3.03
C LEU A 156 -9.69 -14.15 3.87
N ASN A 157 -9.45 -14.94 4.91
CA ASN A 157 -8.22 -14.83 5.70
C ASN A 157 -6.98 -15.18 4.87
N ILE A 158 -7.04 -16.24 4.04
CA ILE A 158 -5.93 -16.57 3.12
C ILE A 158 -5.66 -15.41 2.15
N ILE A 159 -6.70 -14.77 1.61
CA ILE A 159 -6.54 -13.60 0.72
C ILE A 159 -5.92 -12.43 1.49
N GLN A 160 -6.31 -12.19 2.74
CA GLN A 160 -5.69 -11.16 3.59
C GLN A 160 -4.20 -11.43 3.82
N ASP A 161 -3.85 -12.68 4.15
CA ASP A 161 -2.45 -13.08 4.37
C ASP A 161 -1.62 -12.97 3.08
N LEU A 162 -2.20 -13.38 1.93
CA LEU A 162 -1.55 -13.27 0.62
C LEU A 162 -1.28 -11.82 0.20
N PHE A 163 -2.14 -10.89 0.57
CA PHE A 163 -2.04 -9.48 0.17
C PHE A 163 -1.82 -8.56 1.37
N GLU A 164 -1.08 -9.04 2.36
CA GLU A 164 -0.75 -8.23 3.54
C GLU A 164 -0.13 -6.87 3.15
N GLY A 165 -0.67 -5.79 3.72
CA GLY A 165 -0.31 -4.42 3.37
C GLY A 165 -0.98 -3.86 2.11
N TYR A 166 -1.57 -4.69 1.25
CA TYR A 166 -2.26 -4.29 0.02
C TYR A 166 -3.79 -4.47 0.09
N TYR A 167 -4.31 -5.00 1.18
CA TYR A 167 -5.74 -5.13 1.37
C TYR A 167 -6.29 -4.12 2.37
N SER A 168 -7.59 -3.87 2.29
CA SER A 168 -8.33 -3.22 3.36
C SER A 168 -9.69 -3.87 3.56
N VAL A 169 -10.22 -3.74 4.78
CA VAL A 169 -11.57 -4.19 5.13
C VAL A 169 -12.48 -2.97 5.18
N PHE A 170 -13.64 -3.05 4.56
CA PHE A 170 -14.62 -1.98 4.54
C PHE A 170 -16.00 -2.45 4.96
N ASP A 171 -16.87 -1.51 5.31
CA ASP A 171 -18.29 -1.75 5.58
C ASP A 171 -19.14 -1.06 4.49
N ALA A 172 -19.83 -1.87 3.67
CA ALA A 172 -20.69 -1.33 2.61
C ALA A 172 -21.86 -0.52 3.15
N LYS A 173 -22.35 -0.80 4.36
CA LYS A 173 -23.39 0.03 4.99
C LYS A 173 -22.86 1.44 5.29
N ALA A 174 -21.61 1.53 5.72
CA ALA A 174 -20.95 2.80 5.95
C ALA A 174 -20.78 3.59 4.64
N LEU A 175 -20.46 2.92 3.53
CA LEU A 175 -20.36 3.54 2.20
C LEU A 175 -21.69 4.07 1.69
N GLY A 176 -22.81 3.39 1.96
CA GLY A 176 -24.16 3.83 1.60
C GLY A 176 -24.72 4.95 2.47
N SER A 177 -24.04 5.32 3.57
CA SER A 177 -24.51 6.35 4.49
C SER A 177 -23.92 7.71 4.15
N THR A 178 -24.76 8.67 3.81
CA THR A 178 -24.34 10.06 3.54
C THR A 178 -23.81 10.82 4.75
N SER A 179 -24.01 10.26 5.97
CA SER A 179 -23.58 10.88 7.23
C SER A 179 -22.23 10.39 7.74
N ASN A 180 -21.63 9.36 7.11
CA ASN A 180 -20.35 8.81 7.57
C ASN A 180 -19.17 9.41 6.80
N ALA A 181 -18.53 10.42 7.36
CA ALA A 181 -17.36 11.07 6.77
C ALA A 181 -16.13 10.15 6.65
N PHE A 182 -16.09 9.03 7.38
CA PHE A 182 -14.97 8.09 7.40
C PHE A 182 -15.20 6.83 6.55
N ALA A 183 -16.32 6.77 5.83
CA ALA A 183 -16.67 5.59 5.01
C ALA A 183 -15.60 5.24 3.96
N LEU A 184 -14.87 6.24 3.45
CA LEU A 184 -13.81 6.08 2.46
C LEU A 184 -12.41 5.89 3.06
N GLU A 185 -12.26 5.88 4.38
CA GLU A 185 -10.94 5.75 5.04
C GLU A 185 -10.24 4.43 4.65
N ALA A 186 -11.01 3.35 4.49
CA ALA A 186 -10.51 2.05 4.03
C ALA A 186 -9.82 2.10 2.65
N PHE A 187 -10.11 3.10 1.84
CA PHE A 187 -9.57 3.24 0.47
C PHE A 187 -8.46 4.30 0.36
N LYS A 188 -8.15 4.98 1.44
CA LYS A 188 -7.20 6.10 1.47
C LYS A 188 -5.78 5.71 1.01
N HIS A 189 -5.37 4.48 1.31
CA HIS A 189 -4.04 3.96 0.97
C HIS A 189 -4.02 3.13 -0.31
N ASN A 190 -4.97 3.35 -1.22
CA ASN A 190 -5.07 2.68 -2.50
C ASN A 190 -4.93 1.14 -2.40
N PRO A 191 -5.80 0.44 -1.65
CA PRO A 191 -5.71 -1.00 -1.52
C PRO A 191 -5.98 -1.67 -2.86
N LEU A 192 -5.20 -2.70 -3.19
CA LEU A 192 -5.43 -3.53 -4.37
C LEU A 192 -6.57 -4.53 -4.15
N VAL A 193 -6.87 -4.83 -2.88
CA VAL A 193 -7.94 -5.73 -2.46
C VAL A 193 -8.80 -5.06 -1.41
N ALA A 194 -10.10 -4.98 -1.66
CA ALA A 194 -11.06 -4.50 -0.67
C ALA A 194 -11.99 -5.65 -0.26
N ILE A 195 -12.08 -5.93 1.04
CA ILE A 195 -12.81 -7.07 1.59
C ILE A 195 -13.94 -6.59 2.47
N GLN A 196 -15.12 -7.17 2.29
CA GLN A 196 -16.23 -7.07 3.21
C GLN A 196 -16.56 -8.46 3.76
N HIS A 197 -16.50 -8.63 5.09
CA HIS A 197 -16.73 -9.93 5.72
C HIS A 197 -18.20 -10.34 5.76
N ASP A 198 -19.12 -9.46 6.13
CA ASP A 198 -20.54 -9.76 6.28
C ASP A 198 -21.38 -8.76 5.49
N GLY A 199 -21.64 -9.08 4.23
CA GLY A 199 -22.48 -8.27 3.35
C GLY A 199 -23.95 -8.64 3.44
N ASP A 200 -24.77 -7.78 4.04
CA ASP A 200 -26.22 -7.83 3.86
C ASP A 200 -26.59 -7.03 2.61
N LEU A 201 -26.60 -7.70 1.47
CA LEU A 201 -26.92 -7.10 0.17
C LEU A 201 -28.41 -6.72 0.03
N SER A 202 -29.26 -7.13 0.98
CA SER A 202 -30.71 -6.81 0.94
C SER A 202 -31.03 -5.35 1.24
N LYS A 203 -30.03 -4.56 1.66
CA LYS A 203 -30.18 -3.16 2.08
C LYS A 203 -29.33 -2.19 1.25
N ILE A 204 -28.78 -2.63 0.13
CA ILE A 204 -28.07 -1.76 -0.81
C ILE A 204 -29.11 -1.34 -1.86
N GLU A 205 -29.58 -0.11 -1.77
CA GLU A 205 -30.39 0.56 -2.78
C GLU A 205 -29.50 1.12 -3.89
#